data_4a1d936fa991ce138a57fa4fa5a0538f
#
_entry.id   4a1d936fa991ce138a57fa4fa5a0538f
#
_cell.length_a   1.000
_cell.length_b   1.000
_cell.length_c   1.000
_cell.angle_alpha   90.00
_cell.angle_beta   90.00
_cell.angle_gamma   90.00
#
_symmetry.space_group_name_H-M   'P 1'
#
loop_
_entity.id
_entity.type
_entity.pdbx_description
1 polymer ?
#
loop_
_entity_poly.entity_id
_entity_poly.type
_entity_poly.pdbx_seq_one_letter_code
_entity_poly.pdbx_strand_id
1 'polypeptide(L)'
;MKRQSPSKTTRVTRRTFTAGIGAASFLAGTAPFNIVRAQGAALKVGVLLPRSGAQAGIGQDCQRGVDITAGVLKDLGLPNLQIMNGDTETNVDVARSRAEKLISEGAQLLVGAFDSGQSTAIAQVAEQKGIPYVINIAAAPPITEQGYKFVFRNFPTAPMILGDAFANQKELFAIAGAAPKTAVFLHVNDTFGSAMKGGIGAVMPKFDMPYKIVETIAYDPAARDLSVEIAKAKATGADALVVVSRLNDAILLTRELVKQRWSPMAILSMGPGWYEDQYLKTLGKLSDGPLSFVPWYDPNKPLSKKLEAALAKAYPGVSLNTNHVYTFEALLVAADAYKRAGSTNPKALADAIRATNITNNVSPGPGITFNAKGQNDKMKNSAIQNRAGKLVTVAPKVAANAKVEWPLKPYDKRA
;
A
#
# COMPACT_ATOMS: atom_id res chain seq x y z
N MET A 1 83.36 28.11 4.04
CA MET A 1 83.54 29.39 4.81
C MET A 1 82.18 29.80 5.36
N LYS A 2 82.21 30.20 6.62
CA LYS A 2 81.21 30.80 7.52
C LYS A 2 80.19 29.84 8.19
N ARG A 3 80.48 29.66 9.48
CA ARG A 3 79.68 29.19 10.60
C ARG A 3 78.49 30.10 10.85
N GLN A 4 77.38 29.50 11.35
CA GLN A 4 76.56 30.23 12.31
C GLN A 4 75.91 29.32 13.35
N SER A 5 75.85 29.90 14.50
CA SER A 5 75.63 29.43 15.85
C SER A 5 74.13 29.17 16.22
N PRO A 6 73.85 28.55 17.37
CA PRO A 6 72.55 28.02 17.72
C PRO A 6 71.66 29.01 18.50
N SER A 7 70.37 28.95 18.34
CA SER A 7 69.42 29.75 19.13
C SER A 7 68.85 28.94 20.30
N LYS A 8 68.78 29.63 21.42
CA LYS A 8 68.49 29.20 22.79
C LYS A 8 67.05 28.74 23.01
N THR A 9 66.89 27.58 23.56
CA THR A 9 65.71 27.08 24.23
C THR A 9 65.48 27.79 25.56
N THR A 10 64.31 28.43 25.77
CA THR A 10 63.90 28.98 27.09
C THR A 10 62.89 28.01 27.73
N ARG A 11 63.35 27.35 28.76
CA ARG A 11 62.50 26.60 29.71
C ARG A 11 61.76 27.59 30.60
N VAL A 12 60.43 27.49 30.68
CA VAL A 12 59.62 28.17 31.71
C VAL A 12 59.24 27.13 32.80
N THR A 13 59.76 27.41 34.00
CA THR A 13 59.53 26.64 35.20
C THR A 13 58.19 27.01 35.87
N ARG A 14 57.50 25.98 36.39
CA ARG A 14 56.38 26.12 37.32
C ARG A 14 56.85 26.78 38.61
N ARG A 15 56.20 27.87 39.00
CA ARG A 15 55.87 28.20 40.42
C ARG A 15 55.20 29.57 40.53
N THR A 16 54.25 29.62 41.47
CA THR A 16 53.58 30.76 42.08
C THR A 16 52.41 31.40 41.35
N PHE A 17 51.25 31.01 41.81
CA PHE A 17 50.16 31.95 42.05
C PHE A 17 49.32 31.51 43.24
N THR A 18 49.52 32.16 44.37
CA THR A 18 48.58 32.13 45.48
C THR A 18 48.13 33.55 45.77
N ALA A 19 46.85 33.66 46.08
CA ALA A 19 46.17 34.80 46.81
C ALA A 19 45.64 35.97 45.94
N GLY A 20 44.35 36.08 45.94
CA GLY A 20 43.56 37.25 45.54
C GLY A 20 42.07 36.95 45.68
N ILE A 21 41.54 36.98 46.93
CA ILE A 21 40.10 36.89 47.21
C ILE A 21 39.46 38.23 46.81
N GLY A 22 38.61 38.23 45.78
CA GLY A 22 37.76 39.36 45.45
C GLY A 22 36.33 38.84 45.22
N ALA A 23 35.43 39.17 46.14
CA ALA A 23 34.00 38.83 46.03
C ALA A 23 33.37 39.64 44.90
N ALA A 24 32.98 38.94 43.85
CA ALA A 24 32.08 39.43 42.80
C ALA A 24 30.80 38.60 42.82
N SER A 25 29.72 39.23 43.28
CA SER A 25 28.36 38.66 43.29
C SER A 25 27.91 38.33 41.86
N PHE A 26 27.85 37.04 41.51
CA PHE A 26 27.24 36.59 40.28
C PHE A 26 25.72 36.58 40.43
N LEU A 27 25.05 37.56 39.87
CA LEU A 27 23.64 37.48 39.52
C LEU A 27 23.53 36.44 38.36
N ALA A 28 23.22 35.21 38.73
CA ALA A 28 22.86 34.16 37.77
C ALA A 28 21.49 34.50 37.18
N GLY A 29 21.49 35.26 36.09
CA GLY A 29 20.34 35.35 35.22
C GLY A 29 20.08 33.97 34.59
N THR A 30 18.97 33.34 35.00
CA THR A 30 18.43 32.16 34.33
C THR A 30 17.92 32.56 32.94
N ALA A 31 18.82 32.69 31.97
CA ALA A 31 18.40 32.71 30.59
C ALA A 31 17.80 31.31 30.25
N PRO A 32 16.57 31.25 29.77
CA PRO A 32 16.05 29.97 29.31
C PRO A 32 16.97 29.48 28.18
N PHE A 33 17.61 28.35 28.39
CA PHE A 33 18.25 27.62 27.29
C PHE A 33 17.15 27.25 26.30
N ASN A 34 16.90 28.12 25.33
CA ASN A 34 16.19 27.71 24.11
C ASN A 34 17.08 26.67 23.46
N ILE A 35 16.75 25.39 23.71
CA ILE A 35 17.22 24.31 22.89
C ILE A 35 16.60 24.58 21.51
N VAL A 36 17.32 25.33 20.69
CA VAL A 36 17.07 25.34 19.24
C VAL A 36 17.29 23.88 18.81
N ARG A 37 16.21 23.11 18.79
CA ARG A 37 16.21 21.84 18.07
C ARG A 37 16.65 22.23 16.67
N ALA A 38 17.89 21.95 16.32
CA ALA A 38 18.32 21.97 14.94
C ALA A 38 17.26 21.17 14.17
N GLN A 39 16.56 21.83 13.28
CA GLN A 39 15.57 21.18 12.42
C GLN A 39 16.39 20.16 11.65
N GLY A 40 16.36 18.90 12.10
CA GLY A 40 17.16 17.82 11.53
C GLY A 40 16.87 17.73 10.03
N ALA A 41 17.88 17.36 9.25
CA ALA A 41 17.75 17.20 7.80
C ALA A 41 16.50 16.35 7.50
N ALA A 42 15.65 16.80 6.57
CA ALA A 42 14.41 16.10 6.25
C ALA A 42 14.70 14.62 5.88
N LEU A 43 13.87 13.69 6.36
CA LEU A 43 14.00 12.27 6.03
C LEU A 43 13.86 12.08 4.51
N LYS A 44 14.88 11.50 3.88
CA LYS A 44 14.87 11.13 2.46
C LYS A 44 14.18 9.78 2.29
N VAL A 45 13.02 9.79 1.63
CA VAL A 45 12.21 8.59 1.39
C VAL A 45 12.25 8.23 -0.09
N GLY A 46 12.80 7.07 -0.41
CA GLY A 46 12.76 6.50 -1.76
C GLY A 46 11.39 5.89 -2.03
N VAL A 47 10.63 6.45 -2.96
CA VAL A 47 9.29 5.95 -3.34
C VAL A 47 9.40 5.21 -4.67
N LEU A 48 9.15 3.91 -4.64
CA LEU A 48 9.26 2.98 -5.75
C LEU A 48 7.85 2.56 -6.21
N LEU A 49 7.45 2.96 -7.42
CA LEU A 49 6.10 2.69 -7.96
C LEU A 49 6.19 2.33 -9.45
N PRO A 50 5.28 1.49 -9.98
CA PRO A 50 5.21 1.15 -11.40
C PRO A 50 4.52 2.27 -12.19
N ARG A 51 5.18 3.43 -12.36
CA ARG A 51 4.58 4.60 -13.03
C ARG A 51 4.57 4.48 -14.54
N SER A 52 5.29 3.52 -15.09
CA SER A 52 5.26 3.13 -16.50
C SER A 52 5.09 1.62 -16.66
N GLY A 53 4.93 1.14 -17.89
CA GLY A 53 4.67 -0.27 -18.19
C GLY A 53 3.21 -0.70 -17.96
N ALA A 54 2.98 -2.00 -17.84
CA ALA A 54 1.63 -2.59 -17.81
C ALA A 54 0.77 -2.15 -16.62
N GLN A 55 1.40 -1.73 -15.50
CA GLN A 55 0.69 -1.29 -14.29
C GLN A 55 0.72 0.24 -14.11
N ALA A 56 1.02 1.00 -15.17
CA ALA A 56 1.20 2.44 -15.11
C ALA A 56 0.00 3.18 -14.50
N GLY A 57 -1.23 2.82 -14.86
CA GLY A 57 -2.44 3.44 -14.31
C GLY A 57 -2.52 3.34 -12.79
N ILE A 58 -2.24 2.14 -12.26
CA ILE A 58 -2.20 1.89 -10.81
C ILE A 58 -1.06 2.66 -10.14
N GLY A 59 0.13 2.63 -10.76
CA GLY A 59 1.30 3.37 -10.25
C GLY A 59 1.08 4.87 -10.20
N GLN A 60 0.34 5.43 -11.16
CA GLN A 60 -0.06 6.84 -11.18
C GLN A 60 -1.06 7.16 -10.04
N ASP A 61 -2.01 6.28 -9.75
CA ASP A 61 -2.89 6.46 -8.59
C ASP A 61 -2.10 6.41 -7.28
N CYS A 62 -1.16 5.49 -7.13
CA CYS A 62 -0.24 5.50 -5.98
C CYS A 62 0.54 6.82 -5.89
N GLN A 63 1.03 7.36 -7.03
CA GLN A 63 1.74 8.64 -7.06
C GLN A 63 0.86 9.80 -6.61
N ARG A 64 -0.42 9.84 -6.99
CA ARG A 64 -1.36 10.85 -6.49
C ARG A 64 -1.49 10.80 -4.97
N GLY A 65 -1.46 9.59 -4.38
CA GLY A 65 -1.38 9.41 -2.93
C GLY A 65 -0.11 10.04 -2.32
N VAL A 66 1.05 9.91 -2.99
CA VAL A 66 2.29 10.59 -2.58
C VAL A 66 2.13 12.10 -2.63
N ASP A 67 1.59 12.63 -3.73
CA ASP A 67 1.54 14.07 -4.00
C ASP A 67 0.69 14.85 -2.99
N ILE A 68 -0.39 14.24 -2.49
CA ILE A 68 -1.25 14.88 -1.47
C ILE A 68 -0.71 14.70 -0.04
N THR A 69 0.28 13.83 0.16
CA THR A 69 0.76 13.46 1.51
C THR A 69 1.33 14.64 2.28
N ALA A 70 2.17 15.47 1.67
CA ALA A 70 2.86 16.56 2.35
C ALA A 70 1.90 17.54 3.05
N GLY A 71 0.81 17.92 2.37
CA GLY A 71 -0.24 18.79 2.93
C GLY A 71 -0.96 18.15 4.13
N VAL A 72 -1.32 16.87 4.00
CA VAL A 72 -2.01 16.15 5.07
C VAL A 72 -1.10 15.92 6.28
N LEU A 73 0.17 15.55 6.08
CA LEU A 73 1.14 15.42 7.18
C LEU A 73 1.33 16.72 7.94
N LYS A 74 1.43 17.86 7.24
CA LYS A 74 1.51 19.19 7.86
C LYS A 74 0.32 19.46 8.77
N ASP A 75 -0.90 19.17 8.30
CA ASP A 75 -2.13 19.33 9.08
C ASP A 75 -2.19 18.41 10.31
N LEU A 76 -1.48 17.28 10.28
CA LEU A 76 -1.35 16.35 11.40
C LEU A 76 -0.20 16.72 12.36
N GLY A 77 0.53 17.80 12.09
CA GLY A 77 1.72 18.19 12.87
C GLY A 77 2.86 17.18 12.77
N LEU A 78 2.94 16.45 11.64
CA LEU A 78 4.00 15.52 11.33
C LEU A 78 5.09 16.17 10.47
N PRO A 79 6.35 15.70 10.55
CA PRO A 79 7.44 16.25 9.77
C PRO A 79 7.22 16.00 8.27
N ASN A 80 7.69 16.94 7.45
CA ASN A 80 7.73 16.76 6.01
C ASN A 80 8.81 15.74 5.61
N LEU A 81 8.56 15.05 4.51
CA LEU A 81 9.45 14.05 3.92
C LEU A 81 10.06 14.59 2.63
N GLN A 82 11.32 14.28 2.38
CA GLN A 82 11.96 14.54 1.09
C GLN A 82 11.76 13.30 0.20
N ILE A 83 10.84 13.39 -0.75
CA ILE A 83 10.51 12.27 -1.64
C ILE A 83 11.55 12.16 -2.76
N MET A 84 12.08 10.96 -2.93
CA MET A 84 12.95 10.55 -4.02
C MET A 84 12.22 9.49 -4.86
N ASN A 85 11.87 9.83 -6.08
CA ASN A 85 11.02 8.98 -6.91
C ASN A 85 11.82 7.96 -7.73
N GLY A 86 11.40 6.68 -7.71
CA GLY A 86 11.89 5.59 -8.56
C GLY A 86 10.74 4.97 -9.35
N ASP A 87 10.83 4.95 -10.67
CA ASP A 87 9.92 4.19 -11.52
C ASP A 87 10.41 2.75 -11.64
N THR A 88 9.56 1.78 -11.31
CA THR A 88 9.89 0.35 -11.41
C THR A 88 9.55 -0.24 -12.78
N GLU A 89 8.94 0.54 -13.67
CA GLU A 89 8.60 0.18 -15.07
C GLU A 89 7.80 -1.13 -15.18
N THR A 90 7.08 -1.51 -14.12
CA THR A 90 6.38 -2.80 -14.00
C THR A 90 7.34 -4.00 -14.18
N ASN A 91 8.60 -3.86 -13.81
CA ASN A 91 9.63 -4.87 -13.98
C ASN A 91 10.38 -5.14 -12.66
N VAL A 92 10.58 -6.44 -12.34
CA VAL A 92 11.19 -6.88 -11.07
C VAL A 92 12.67 -6.49 -10.97
N ASP A 93 13.44 -6.63 -12.07
CA ASP A 93 14.87 -6.31 -12.08
C ASP A 93 15.10 -4.81 -12.05
N VAL A 94 14.26 -4.04 -12.74
CA VAL A 94 14.25 -2.58 -12.66
C VAL A 94 13.92 -2.13 -11.24
N ALA A 95 12.93 -2.74 -10.59
CA ALA A 95 12.57 -2.43 -9.21
C ALA A 95 13.76 -2.63 -8.25
N ARG A 96 14.49 -3.75 -8.41
CA ARG A 96 15.73 -4.04 -7.65
C ARG A 96 16.78 -2.94 -7.86
N SER A 97 17.15 -2.68 -9.10
CA SER A 97 18.19 -1.69 -9.43
C SER A 97 17.81 -0.26 -9.04
N ARG A 98 16.52 0.09 -9.11
CA ARG A 98 16.02 1.39 -8.64
C ARG A 98 16.10 1.53 -7.13
N ALA A 99 15.82 0.46 -6.37
CA ALA A 99 15.99 0.46 -4.93
C ALA A 99 17.46 0.68 -4.54
N GLU A 100 18.40 -0.05 -5.14
CA GLU A 100 19.83 0.12 -4.94
C GLU A 100 20.29 1.54 -5.28
N LYS A 101 19.82 2.09 -6.39
CA LYS A 101 20.13 3.45 -6.82
C LYS A 101 19.66 4.49 -5.82
N LEU A 102 18.40 4.45 -5.40
CA LEU A 102 17.85 5.41 -4.43
C LEU A 102 18.59 5.35 -3.08
N ILE A 103 18.96 4.15 -2.63
CA ILE A 103 19.78 3.98 -1.43
C ILE A 103 21.16 4.62 -1.61
N SER A 104 21.83 4.41 -2.75
CA SER A 104 23.13 5.02 -3.05
C SER A 104 23.08 6.56 -3.15
N GLU A 105 21.93 7.10 -3.53
CA GLU A 105 21.64 8.55 -3.57
C GLU A 105 21.23 9.11 -2.20
N GLY A 106 21.21 8.27 -1.19
CA GLY A 106 21.02 8.65 0.22
C GLY A 106 19.58 8.51 0.73
N ALA A 107 18.71 7.71 0.10
CA ALA A 107 17.44 7.33 0.70
C ALA A 107 17.67 6.56 2.01
N GLN A 108 16.99 6.98 3.06
CA GLN A 108 17.12 6.45 4.44
C GLN A 108 15.96 5.54 4.82
N LEU A 109 14.91 5.53 4.00
CA LEU A 109 13.72 4.70 4.08
C LEU A 109 13.14 4.51 2.67
N LEU A 110 12.59 3.33 2.37
CA LEU A 110 11.91 3.03 1.13
C LEU A 110 10.40 2.84 1.36
N VAL A 111 9.59 3.23 0.37
CA VAL A 111 8.13 3.00 0.32
C VAL A 111 7.76 2.48 -1.06
N GLY A 112 6.82 1.55 -1.15
CA GLY A 112 6.29 0.99 -2.42
C GLY A 112 6.06 -0.52 -2.26
N ALA A 113 6.01 -1.34 -3.30
CA ALA A 113 5.99 -0.97 -4.72
C ALA A 113 4.66 -1.30 -5.41
N PHE A 114 3.60 -1.64 -4.71
CA PHE A 114 2.34 -2.16 -5.22
C PHE A 114 2.43 -3.65 -5.61
N ASP A 115 3.26 -4.03 -6.56
CA ASP A 115 3.36 -5.39 -7.08
C ASP A 115 4.14 -6.33 -6.14
N SER A 116 3.66 -7.57 -5.97
CA SER A 116 4.27 -8.52 -5.04
C SER A 116 5.66 -9.01 -5.49
N GLY A 117 5.89 -9.20 -6.79
CA GLY A 117 7.19 -9.60 -7.32
C GLY A 117 8.23 -8.50 -7.12
N GLN A 118 7.88 -7.27 -7.48
CA GLN A 118 8.72 -6.09 -7.29
C GLN A 118 9.00 -5.83 -5.80
N SER A 119 7.96 -5.92 -4.95
CA SER A 119 8.11 -5.74 -3.50
C SER A 119 9.03 -6.79 -2.89
N THR A 120 9.01 -8.05 -3.38
CA THR A 120 9.94 -9.10 -2.95
C THR A 120 11.38 -8.73 -3.29
N ALA A 121 11.64 -8.25 -4.50
CA ALA A 121 12.99 -7.86 -4.92
C ALA A 121 13.52 -6.66 -4.12
N ILE A 122 12.66 -5.64 -3.89
CA ILE A 122 13.00 -4.47 -3.07
C ILE A 122 13.25 -4.86 -1.62
N ALA A 123 12.44 -5.77 -1.06
CA ALA A 123 12.59 -6.25 0.32
C ALA A 123 13.96 -6.90 0.55
N GLN A 124 14.44 -7.69 -0.40
CA GLN A 124 15.78 -8.29 -0.35
C GLN A 124 16.87 -7.23 -0.31
N VAL A 125 16.79 -6.21 -1.18
CA VAL A 125 17.75 -5.09 -1.20
C VAL A 125 17.69 -4.31 0.11
N ALA A 126 16.50 -3.96 0.58
CA ALA A 126 16.29 -3.20 1.81
C ALA A 126 16.90 -3.91 3.02
N GLU A 127 16.63 -5.21 3.18
CA GLU A 127 17.19 -6.03 4.25
C GLU A 127 18.73 -6.12 4.18
N GLN A 128 19.29 -6.41 3.00
CA GLN A 128 20.74 -6.49 2.79
C GLN A 128 21.47 -5.18 3.10
N LYS A 129 20.84 -4.05 2.78
CA LYS A 129 21.40 -2.70 3.01
C LYS A 129 21.06 -2.13 4.38
N GLY A 130 20.22 -2.79 5.17
CA GLY A 130 19.77 -2.32 6.48
C GLY A 130 18.94 -1.03 6.37
N ILE A 131 18.18 -0.86 5.31
CA ILE A 131 17.32 0.32 5.06
C ILE A 131 15.86 -0.08 5.28
N PRO A 132 15.08 0.62 6.13
CA PRO A 132 13.68 0.30 6.35
C PRO A 132 12.87 0.41 5.04
N TYR A 133 11.99 -0.57 4.82
CA TYR A 133 11.08 -0.60 3.69
C TYR A 133 9.64 -0.77 4.19
N VAL A 134 8.79 0.21 3.92
CA VAL A 134 7.36 0.16 4.21
C VAL A 134 6.59 -0.14 2.94
N ILE A 135 6.08 -1.35 2.85
CA ILE A 135 5.29 -1.82 1.72
C ILE A 135 3.91 -1.20 1.79
N ASN A 136 3.53 -0.47 0.74
CA ASN A 136 2.21 0.13 0.62
C ASN A 136 1.14 -0.89 0.23
N ILE A 137 1.38 -1.66 -0.85
CA ILE A 137 0.46 -2.67 -1.38
C ILE A 137 1.32 -3.83 -1.87
N ALA A 138 1.12 -5.02 -1.40
CA ALA A 138 1.62 -6.30 -1.91
C ALA A 138 1.11 -7.43 -1.03
N ALA A 139 0.44 -8.43 -1.59
CA ALA A 139 -0.31 -9.41 -0.82
C ALA A 139 0.42 -10.75 -0.62
N ALA A 140 1.54 -11.03 -1.30
CA ALA A 140 2.23 -12.31 -1.18
C ALA A 140 2.80 -12.53 0.23
N PRO A 141 2.39 -13.60 0.96
CA PRO A 141 2.83 -13.83 2.34
C PRO A 141 4.35 -13.90 2.51
N PRO A 142 5.13 -14.56 1.60
CA PRO A 142 6.57 -14.73 1.80
C PRO A 142 7.35 -13.43 1.98
N ILE A 143 6.82 -12.27 1.56
CA ILE A 143 7.55 -10.99 1.66
C ILE A 143 7.88 -10.62 3.12
N THR A 144 7.00 -10.94 4.06
CA THR A 144 7.19 -10.68 5.51
C THR A 144 7.43 -11.96 6.32
N GLU A 145 7.64 -13.11 5.66
CA GLU A 145 7.85 -14.40 6.34
C GLU A 145 9.30 -14.88 6.25
N GLN A 146 10.23 -14.06 5.75
CA GLN A 146 11.65 -14.36 5.64
C GLN A 146 12.45 -14.05 6.91
N GLY A 147 11.80 -13.54 7.96
CA GLY A 147 12.49 -13.12 9.18
C GLY A 147 13.23 -11.78 9.06
N TYR A 148 12.88 -10.97 8.08
CA TYR A 148 13.46 -9.65 7.83
C TYR A 148 13.26 -8.69 8.99
N LYS A 149 14.27 -7.87 9.27
CA LYS A 149 14.26 -6.87 10.35
C LYS A 149 13.91 -5.47 9.87
N PHE A 150 14.09 -5.20 8.58
CA PHE A 150 13.91 -3.89 7.97
C PHE A 150 12.70 -3.81 7.04
N VAL A 151 11.89 -4.87 6.92
CA VAL A 151 10.73 -4.93 6.03
C VAL A 151 9.44 -4.90 6.84
N PHE A 152 8.55 -3.96 6.47
CA PHE A 152 7.27 -3.74 7.12
C PHE A 152 6.17 -3.63 6.08
N ARG A 153 5.01 -4.24 6.32
CA ARG A 153 3.90 -4.20 5.37
C ARG A 153 2.62 -3.67 6.02
N ASN A 154 2.18 -2.51 5.55
CA ASN A 154 0.88 -1.93 5.91
C ASN A 154 -0.18 -2.30 4.85
N PHE A 155 -0.29 -3.59 4.53
CA PHE A 155 -1.29 -4.14 3.63
C PHE A 155 -1.59 -5.59 4.03
N PRO A 156 -2.82 -6.09 3.88
CA PRO A 156 -3.12 -7.46 4.26
C PRO A 156 -2.45 -8.48 3.33
N THR A 157 -2.16 -9.65 3.87
CA THR A 157 -1.70 -10.80 3.08
C THR A 157 -2.84 -11.41 2.27
N ALA A 158 -2.52 -12.19 1.22
CA ALA A 158 -3.52 -12.90 0.44
C ALA A 158 -4.50 -13.72 1.30
N PRO A 159 -4.05 -14.51 2.30
CA PRO A 159 -4.98 -15.20 3.22
C PRO A 159 -5.88 -14.26 4.03
N MET A 160 -5.39 -13.09 4.45
CA MET A 160 -6.21 -12.10 5.17
C MET A 160 -7.26 -11.48 4.23
N ILE A 161 -6.87 -11.08 3.01
CA ILE A 161 -7.80 -10.58 1.99
C ILE A 161 -8.91 -11.60 1.76
N LEU A 162 -8.56 -12.86 1.57
CA LEU A 162 -9.52 -13.93 1.28
C LEU A 162 -10.43 -14.26 2.46
N GLY A 163 -9.90 -14.25 3.69
CA GLY A 163 -10.71 -14.46 4.89
C GLY A 163 -11.82 -13.42 5.04
N ASP A 164 -11.46 -12.14 4.93
CA ASP A 164 -12.46 -11.06 4.96
C ASP A 164 -13.38 -11.09 3.72
N ALA A 165 -12.85 -11.44 2.53
CA ALA A 165 -13.64 -11.56 1.32
C ALA A 165 -14.74 -12.63 1.44
N PHE A 166 -14.40 -13.82 1.94
CA PHE A 166 -15.38 -14.89 2.14
C PHE A 166 -16.40 -14.55 3.24
N ALA A 167 -15.97 -13.90 4.32
CA ALA A 167 -16.89 -13.42 5.36
C ALA A 167 -17.90 -12.40 4.77
N ASN A 168 -17.42 -11.40 4.03
CA ASN A 168 -18.27 -10.40 3.40
C ASN A 168 -19.19 -11.02 2.33
N GLN A 169 -18.72 -12.00 1.55
CA GLN A 169 -19.57 -12.71 0.59
C GLN A 169 -20.72 -13.46 1.29
N LYS A 170 -20.44 -14.18 2.38
CA LYS A 170 -21.50 -14.86 3.14
C LYS A 170 -22.53 -13.88 3.68
N GLU A 171 -22.09 -12.75 4.22
CA GLU A 171 -22.99 -11.69 4.68
C GLU A 171 -23.87 -11.16 3.53
N LEU A 172 -23.27 -10.85 2.37
CA LEU A 172 -24.00 -10.34 1.20
C LEU A 172 -24.99 -11.37 0.64
N PHE A 173 -24.62 -12.64 0.54
CA PHE A 173 -25.50 -13.68 0.04
C PHE A 173 -26.69 -13.92 0.99
N ALA A 174 -26.47 -13.83 2.29
CA ALA A 174 -27.55 -13.91 3.27
C ALA A 174 -28.52 -12.72 3.14
N ILE A 175 -28.00 -11.49 2.96
CA ILE A 175 -28.83 -10.29 2.76
C ILE A 175 -29.60 -10.36 1.43
N ALA A 176 -28.97 -10.87 0.36
CA ALA A 176 -29.54 -10.98 -0.97
C ALA A 176 -30.54 -12.14 -1.11
N GLY A 177 -30.55 -13.09 -0.19
CA GLY A 177 -31.39 -14.30 -0.25
C GLY A 177 -31.05 -15.27 -1.38
N ALA A 178 -29.91 -15.08 -2.05
CA ALA A 178 -29.46 -15.94 -3.16
C ALA A 178 -27.92 -15.96 -3.21
N ALA A 179 -27.36 -17.12 -3.58
CA ALA A 179 -25.94 -17.33 -3.74
C ALA A 179 -25.64 -18.18 -4.99
N PRO A 180 -24.46 -18.05 -5.63
CA PRO A 180 -24.01 -18.98 -6.65
C PRO A 180 -23.81 -20.38 -6.03
N LYS A 181 -23.94 -21.43 -6.84
CA LYS A 181 -23.62 -22.81 -6.45
C LYS A 181 -22.24 -23.22 -6.97
N THR A 182 -21.85 -22.66 -8.10
CA THR A 182 -20.59 -22.95 -8.79
C THR A 182 -19.89 -21.67 -9.22
N ALA A 183 -18.57 -21.68 -9.22
CA ALA A 183 -17.77 -20.58 -9.73
C ALA A 183 -16.54 -21.08 -10.47
N VAL A 184 -16.10 -20.32 -11.47
CA VAL A 184 -14.76 -20.44 -12.04
C VAL A 184 -13.85 -19.45 -11.32
N PHE A 185 -12.66 -19.89 -10.94
CA PHE A 185 -11.61 -19.02 -10.45
C PHE A 185 -10.62 -18.68 -11.57
N LEU A 186 -10.54 -17.42 -11.96
CA LEU A 186 -9.66 -16.92 -13.00
C LEU A 186 -8.64 -15.94 -12.38
N HIS A 187 -7.34 -16.16 -12.62
CA HIS A 187 -6.30 -15.36 -11.99
C HIS A 187 -5.12 -15.07 -12.91
N VAL A 188 -4.50 -13.91 -12.72
CA VAL A 188 -3.21 -13.58 -13.32
C VAL A 188 -2.13 -14.56 -12.83
N ASN A 189 -1.26 -15.02 -13.73
CA ASN A 189 -0.20 -15.98 -13.43
C ASN A 189 1.11 -15.28 -13.08
N ASP A 190 1.15 -14.64 -11.92
CA ASP A 190 2.34 -13.99 -11.36
C ASP A 190 2.43 -14.25 -9.84
N THR A 191 3.36 -13.58 -9.16
CA THR A 191 3.56 -13.72 -7.70
C THR A 191 2.30 -13.39 -6.91
N PHE A 192 1.54 -12.37 -7.31
CA PHE A 192 0.29 -12.00 -6.64
C PHE A 192 -0.80 -13.02 -6.89
N GLY A 193 -1.07 -13.35 -8.16
CA GLY A 193 -2.11 -14.32 -8.53
C GLY A 193 -1.85 -15.70 -7.94
N SER A 194 -0.58 -16.15 -7.91
CA SER A 194 -0.17 -17.41 -7.28
C SER A 194 -0.40 -17.41 -5.77
N ALA A 195 -0.12 -16.29 -5.09
CA ALA A 195 -0.41 -16.14 -3.66
C ALA A 195 -1.91 -16.21 -3.37
N MET A 196 -2.74 -15.56 -4.20
CA MET A 196 -4.19 -15.60 -4.07
C MET A 196 -4.75 -17.00 -4.33
N LYS A 197 -4.25 -17.71 -5.36
CA LYS A 197 -4.61 -19.11 -5.64
C LYS A 197 -4.31 -20.02 -4.45
N GLY A 198 -3.09 -19.96 -3.93
CA GLY A 198 -2.71 -20.73 -2.73
C GLY A 198 -3.57 -20.37 -1.52
N GLY A 199 -3.86 -19.08 -1.35
CA GLY A 199 -4.75 -18.58 -0.29
C GLY A 199 -6.17 -19.11 -0.41
N ILE A 200 -6.78 -19.17 -1.61
CA ILE A 200 -8.12 -19.74 -1.82
C ILE A 200 -8.14 -21.18 -1.35
N GLY A 201 -7.18 -22.00 -1.77
CA GLY A 201 -7.09 -23.41 -1.36
C GLY A 201 -6.98 -23.58 0.15
N ALA A 202 -6.28 -22.70 0.84
CA ALA A 202 -6.04 -22.79 2.29
C ALA A 202 -7.17 -22.19 3.15
N VAL A 203 -7.86 -21.15 2.65
CA VAL A 203 -8.80 -20.33 3.44
C VAL A 203 -10.25 -20.68 3.16
N MET A 204 -10.64 -20.86 1.89
CA MET A 204 -12.03 -21.13 1.50
C MET A 204 -12.66 -22.32 2.24
N PRO A 205 -11.97 -23.47 2.47
CA PRO A 205 -12.53 -24.59 3.21
C PRO A 205 -12.96 -24.26 4.64
N LYS A 206 -12.46 -23.18 5.23
CA LYS A 206 -12.77 -22.76 6.60
C LYS A 206 -14.07 -21.94 6.69
N PHE A 207 -14.65 -21.57 5.55
CA PHE A 207 -15.79 -20.64 5.49
C PHE A 207 -17.12 -21.29 5.14
N ASP A 208 -17.14 -22.59 4.80
CA ASP A 208 -18.37 -23.25 4.35
C ASP A 208 -19.12 -22.37 3.32
N MET A 209 -18.44 -22.09 2.20
CA MET A 209 -18.99 -21.23 1.15
C MET A 209 -20.13 -21.91 0.41
N PRO A 210 -21.20 -21.19 -0.01
CA PRO A 210 -22.34 -21.78 -0.69
C PRO A 210 -22.03 -22.24 -2.12
N TYR A 211 -20.82 -21.96 -2.62
CA TYR A 211 -20.38 -22.35 -3.97
C TYR A 211 -19.07 -23.13 -3.94
N LYS A 212 -18.85 -23.90 -5.01
CA LYS A 212 -17.59 -24.62 -5.26
C LYS A 212 -16.87 -24.02 -6.45
N ILE A 213 -15.54 -23.97 -6.38
CA ILE A 213 -14.71 -23.67 -7.56
C ILE A 213 -14.68 -24.93 -8.42
N VAL A 214 -15.27 -24.88 -9.62
CA VAL A 214 -15.35 -26.01 -10.56
C VAL A 214 -14.19 -26.04 -11.56
N GLU A 215 -13.53 -24.90 -11.79
CA GLU A 215 -12.39 -24.76 -12.67
C GLU A 215 -11.50 -23.61 -12.19
N THR A 216 -10.17 -23.76 -12.36
CA THR A 216 -9.19 -22.71 -12.09
C THR A 216 -8.40 -22.42 -13.35
N ILE A 217 -8.47 -21.18 -13.83
CA ILE A 217 -7.84 -20.74 -15.07
C ILE A 217 -6.81 -19.66 -14.75
N ALA A 218 -5.56 -19.92 -15.10
CA ALA A 218 -4.48 -18.93 -15.03
C ALA A 218 -4.26 -18.30 -16.41
N TYR A 219 -3.98 -16.99 -16.44
CA TYR A 219 -3.63 -16.28 -17.66
C TYR A 219 -2.32 -15.51 -17.52
N ASP A 220 -1.64 -15.29 -18.65
CA ASP A 220 -0.38 -14.56 -18.72
C ASP A 220 -0.60 -13.07 -18.36
N PRO A 221 0.21 -12.47 -17.46
CA PRO A 221 0.13 -11.05 -17.14
C PRO A 221 0.39 -10.11 -18.34
N ALA A 222 1.02 -10.62 -19.40
CA ALA A 222 1.24 -9.89 -20.66
C ALA A 222 0.16 -10.14 -21.71
N ALA A 223 -0.89 -10.92 -21.39
CA ALA A 223 -1.97 -11.25 -22.33
C ALA A 223 -2.65 -9.97 -22.84
N ARG A 224 -2.86 -9.93 -24.15
CA ARG A 224 -3.61 -8.86 -24.84
C ARG A 224 -5.00 -9.31 -25.28
N ASP A 225 -5.31 -10.59 -25.09
CA ASP A 225 -6.56 -11.26 -25.41
C ASP A 225 -6.81 -12.33 -24.36
N LEU A 226 -8.04 -12.44 -23.87
CA LEU A 226 -8.47 -13.43 -22.88
C LEU A 226 -9.69 -14.22 -23.38
N SER A 227 -9.85 -14.29 -24.70
CA SER A 227 -10.99 -14.97 -25.35
C SER A 227 -11.03 -16.47 -25.05
N VAL A 228 -9.88 -17.12 -25.01
CA VAL A 228 -9.75 -18.55 -24.70
C VAL A 228 -10.11 -18.83 -23.24
N GLU A 229 -9.63 -18.01 -22.32
CA GLU A 229 -9.88 -18.13 -20.88
C GLU A 229 -11.38 -17.95 -20.58
N ILE A 230 -12.00 -16.94 -21.18
CA ILE A 230 -13.44 -16.68 -21.00
C ILE A 230 -14.27 -17.77 -21.68
N ALA A 231 -13.88 -18.29 -22.85
CA ALA A 231 -14.57 -19.41 -23.50
C ALA A 231 -14.51 -20.67 -22.62
N LYS A 232 -13.36 -21.00 -22.05
CA LYS A 232 -13.21 -22.12 -21.10
C LYS A 232 -14.08 -21.91 -19.86
N ALA A 233 -14.05 -20.72 -19.27
CA ALA A 233 -14.86 -20.40 -18.11
C ALA A 233 -16.35 -20.53 -18.40
N LYS A 234 -16.83 -20.01 -19.55
CA LYS A 234 -18.22 -20.11 -19.98
C LYS A 234 -18.65 -21.56 -20.23
N ALA A 235 -17.79 -22.39 -20.80
CA ALA A 235 -18.06 -23.79 -21.09
C ALA A 235 -18.33 -24.65 -19.84
N THR A 236 -17.89 -24.21 -18.66
CA THR A 236 -18.18 -24.90 -17.37
C THR A 236 -19.63 -24.77 -16.95
N GLY A 237 -20.38 -23.81 -17.47
CA GLY A 237 -21.74 -23.48 -17.01
C GLY A 237 -21.79 -22.91 -15.60
N ALA A 238 -20.68 -22.42 -15.06
CA ALA A 238 -20.62 -21.90 -13.70
C ALA A 238 -21.49 -20.64 -13.53
N ASP A 239 -22.09 -20.52 -12.33
CA ASP A 239 -22.97 -19.41 -11.96
C ASP A 239 -22.19 -18.10 -11.79
N ALA A 240 -20.96 -18.16 -11.31
CA ALA A 240 -20.17 -17.00 -10.95
C ALA A 240 -18.74 -17.05 -11.49
N LEU A 241 -18.13 -15.86 -11.64
CA LEU A 241 -16.71 -15.68 -11.89
C LEU A 241 -16.06 -15.08 -10.65
N VAL A 242 -15.18 -15.85 -10.01
CA VAL A 242 -14.25 -15.36 -8.99
C VAL A 242 -12.97 -14.93 -9.73
N VAL A 243 -12.51 -13.71 -9.52
CA VAL A 243 -11.41 -13.18 -10.33
C VAL A 243 -10.35 -12.46 -9.51
N VAL A 244 -9.10 -12.69 -9.88
CA VAL A 244 -7.91 -11.97 -9.41
C VAL A 244 -7.19 -11.39 -10.61
N SER A 245 -7.31 -10.09 -10.81
CA SER A 245 -6.84 -9.38 -12.00
C SER A 245 -6.32 -8.00 -11.62
N ARG A 246 -5.80 -7.27 -12.59
CA ARG A 246 -5.44 -5.85 -12.51
C ARG A 246 -6.29 -5.03 -13.48
N LEU A 247 -6.03 -3.72 -13.59
CA LEU A 247 -6.84 -2.79 -14.37
C LEU A 247 -7.00 -3.21 -15.85
N ASN A 248 -5.90 -3.45 -16.55
CA ASN A 248 -5.95 -3.82 -17.96
C ASN A 248 -6.67 -5.15 -18.17
N ASP A 249 -6.41 -6.12 -17.29
CA ASP A 249 -7.04 -7.43 -17.34
C ASP A 249 -8.55 -7.34 -17.09
N ALA A 250 -8.98 -6.54 -16.11
CA ALA A 250 -10.40 -6.32 -15.81
C ALA A 250 -11.14 -5.73 -17.02
N ILE A 251 -10.51 -4.79 -17.73
CA ILE A 251 -11.06 -4.21 -18.96
C ILE A 251 -11.17 -5.28 -20.06
N LEU A 252 -10.12 -6.08 -20.29
CA LEU A 252 -10.11 -7.16 -21.27
C LEU A 252 -11.17 -8.22 -20.94
N LEU A 253 -11.22 -8.67 -19.69
CA LEU A 253 -12.20 -9.66 -19.22
C LEU A 253 -13.63 -9.17 -19.43
N THR A 254 -13.94 -7.92 -19.06
CA THR A 254 -15.28 -7.37 -19.27
C THR A 254 -15.66 -7.30 -20.74
N ARG A 255 -14.74 -6.89 -21.61
CA ARG A 255 -14.99 -6.86 -23.06
C ARG A 255 -15.24 -8.26 -23.65
N GLU A 256 -14.48 -9.26 -23.21
CA GLU A 256 -14.67 -10.64 -23.66
C GLU A 256 -15.96 -11.25 -23.10
N LEU A 257 -16.35 -10.96 -21.86
CA LEU A 257 -17.65 -11.36 -21.32
C LEU A 257 -18.80 -10.84 -22.17
N VAL A 258 -18.75 -9.57 -22.58
CA VAL A 258 -19.75 -8.94 -23.46
C VAL A 258 -19.73 -9.58 -24.85
N LYS A 259 -18.57 -9.68 -25.49
CA LYS A 259 -18.39 -10.25 -26.84
C LYS A 259 -18.90 -11.68 -26.92
N GLN A 260 -18.62 -12.49 -25.92
CA GLN A 260 -19.05 -13.87 -25.84
C GLN A 260 -20.47 -14.04 -25.27
N ARG A 261 -21.18 -12.95 -24.95
CA ARG A 261 -22.54 -12.97 -24.39
C ARG A 261 -22.65 -13.89 -23.16
N TRP A 262 -21.64 -13.80 -22.26
CA TRP A 262 -21.67 -14.51 -21.01
C TRP A 262 -21.85 -13.51 -19.84
N SER A 263 -22.99 -13.64 -19.18
CA SER A 263 -23.34 -12.83 -18.01
C SER A 263 -23.52 -13.75 -16.81
N PRO A 264 -22.44 -14.05 -16.05
CA PRO A 264 -22.57 -14.81 -14.81
C PRO A 264 -23.43 -14.04 -13.83
N MET A 265 -24.11 -14.75 -12.91
CA MET A 265 -24.92 -14.08 -11.87
C MET A 265 -24.10 -13.22 -10.92
N ALA A 266 -22.81 -13.43 -10.86
CA ALA A 266 -21.86 -12.63 -10.08
C ALA A 266 -20.47 -12.59 -10.72
N ILE A 267 -19.81 -11.43 -10.59
CA ILE A 267 -18.37 -11.26 -10.74
C ILE A 267 -17.85 -10.83 -9.37
N LEU A 268 -17.04 -11.69 -8.73
CA LEU A 268 -16.53 -11.57 -7.38
C LEU A 268 -15.02 -11.32 -7.47
N SER A 269 -14.62 -10.06 -7.57
CA SER A 269 -13.22 -9.67 -7.66
C SER A 269 -12.56 -9.68 -6.28
N MET A 270 -11.40 -10.29 -6.19
CA MET A 270 -10.54 -10.29 -4.99
C MET A 270 -9.18 -9.64 -5.29
N GLY A 271 -9.14 -8.78 -6.28
CA GLY A 271 -7.95 -8.05 -6.72
C GLY A 271 -8.30 -6.65 -7.21
N PRO A 272 -7.28 -5.86 -7.57
CA PRO A 272 -7.47 -4.52 -8.12
C PRO A 272 -8.08 -4.56 -9.53
N GLY A 273 -8.35 -3.37 -10.09
CA GLY A 273 -8.78 -3.16 -11.47
C GLY A 273 -10.26 -2.85 -11.62
N TRP A 274 -11.12 -3.53 -10.91
CA TRP A 274 -12.58 -3.42 -11.07
C TRP A 274 -13.20 -2.19 -10.38
N TYR A 275 -12.45 -1.50 -9.54
CA TYR A 275 -12.87 -0.30 -8.81
C TYR A 275 -12.07 0.95 -9.20
N GLU A 276 -11.26 0.88 -10.24
CA GLU A 276 -10.42 1.99 -10.64
C GLU A 276 -11.15 2.95 -11.57
N ASP A 277 -10.92 4.26 -11.41
CA ASP A 277 -11.57 5.30 -12.21
C ASP A 277 -11.43 5.05 -13.71
N GLN A 278 -10.26 4.55 -14.15
CA GLN A 278 -10.04 4.23 -15.56
C GLN A 278 -10.91 3.06 -16.04
N TYR A 279 -11.16 2.04 -15.20
CA TYR A 279 -12.08 0.95 -15.50
C TYR A 279 -13.50 1.49 -15.72
N LEU A 280 -13.98 2.32 -14.78
CA LEU A 280 -15.30 2.94 -14.85
C LEU A 280 -15.44 3.83 -16.10
N LYS A 281 -14.46 4.69 -16.36
CA LYS A 281 -14.47 5.62 -17.50
C LYS A 281 -14.38 4.88 -18.85
N THR A 282 -13.57 3.82 -18.93
CA THR A 282 -13.33 3.06 -20.17
C THR A 282 -14.55 2.23 -20.58
N LEU A 283 -15.28 1.70 -19.61
CA LEU A 283 -16.37 0.75 -19.85
C LEU A 283 -17.76 1.37 -19.66
N GLY A 284 -17.86 2.52 -19.02
CA GLY A 284 -19.13 3.18 -18.75
C GLY A 284 -20.12 2.23 -18.06
N LYS A 285 -21.34 2.09 -18.59
CA LYS A 285 -22.38 1.21 -18.01
C LYS A 285 -21.97 -0.28 -17.95
N LEU A 286 -21.03 -0.73 -18.78
CA LEU A 286 -20.55 -2.11 -18.72
C LEU A 286 -19.76 -2.40 -17.45
N SER A 287 -19.24 -1.37 -16.77
CA SER A 287 -18.54 -1.51 -15.50
C SER A 287 -19.46 -1.74 -14.30
N ASP A 288 -20.77 -1.53 -14.43
CA ASP A 288 -21.71 -1.62 -13.32
C ASP A 288 -21.94 -3.06 -12.85
N GLY A 289 -22.06 -3.23 -11.56
CA GLY A 289 -22.51 -4.44 -10.88
C GLY A 289 -21.45 -5.40 -10.34
N PRO A 290 -20.21 -5.53 -10.87
CA PRO A 290 -19.19 -6.36 -10.22
C PRO A 290 -18.97 -5.97 -8.76
N LEU A 291 -18.69 -6.98 -7.93
CA LEU A 291 -18.35 -6.82 -6.53
C LEU A 291 -16.83 -6.97 -6.34
N SER A 292 -16.21 -6.04 -5.67
CA SER A 292 -14.78 -6.10 -5.29
C SER A 292 -14.64 -6.27 -3.79
N PHE A 293 -14.01 -7.36 -3.35
CA PHE A 293 -13.71 -7.68 -1.96
C PHE A 293 -12.24 -7.39 -1.70
N VAL A 294 -11.96 -6.17 -1.30
CA VAL A 294 -10.59 -5.62 -1.32
C VAL A 294 -10.30 -4.80 -0.07
N PRO A 295 -9.02 -4.61 0.28
CA PRO A 295 -8.64 -3.56 1.20
C PRO A 295 -9.13 -2.21 0.66
N TRP A 296 -9.89 -1.49 1.46
CA TRP A 296 -10.50 -0.23 1.07
C TRP A 296 -10.14 0.85 2.08
N TYR A 297 -10.87 1.92 2.12
CA TYR A 297 -10.81 2.91 3.18
C TYR A 297 -12.16 2.96 3.93
N ASP A 298 -12.13 3.47 5.15
CA ASP A 298 -13.34 3.74 5.91
C ASP A 298 -13.80 5.19 5.67
N PRO A 299 -14.87 5.42 4.90
CA PRO A 299 -15.33 6.76 4.56
C PRO A 299 -15.83 7.57 5.77
N ASN A 300 -16.08 6.90 6.90
CA ASN A 300 -16.57 7.54 8.11
C ASN A 300 -15.45 8.17 8.95
N LYS A 301 -14.19 7.75 8.73
CA LYS A 301 -13.05 8.28 9.48
C LYS A 301 -12.75 9.74 9.11
N PRO A 302 -12.43 10.60 10.10
CA PRO A 302 -12.08 12.00 9.82
C PRO A 302 -10.88 12.16 8.88
N LEU A 303 -9.88 11.29 8.99
CA LEU A 303 -8.70 11.32 8.12
C LEU A 303 -9.03 10.93 6.68
N SER A 304 -9.99 10.02 6.45
CA SER A 304 -10.49 9.69 5.11
C SER A 304 -11.10 10.90 4.42
N LYS A 305 -11.96 11.64 5.13
CA LYS A 305 -12.58 12.86 4.60
C LYS A 305 -11.54 13.93 4.25
N LYS A 306 -10.49 14.05 5.09
CA LYS A 306 -9.37 14.98 4.82
C LYS A 306 -8.61 14.57 3.57
N LEU A 307 -8.34 13.27 3.40
CA LEU A 307 -7.63 12.72 2.25
C LEU A 307 -8.45 12.87 0.96
N GLU A 308 -9.78 12.60 1.02
CA GLU A 308 -10.70 12.84 -0.10
C GLU A 308 -10.68 14.30 -0.54
N ALA A 309 -10.77 15.24 0.41
CA ALA A 309 -10.73 16.66 0.12
C ALA A 309 -9.38 17.10 -0.49
N ALA A 310 -8.27 16.57 0.01
CA ALA A 310 -6.95 16.85 -0.54
C ALA A 310 -6.80 16.32 -1.98
N LEU A 311 -7.28 15.09 -2.23
CA LEU A 311 -7.26 14.47 -3.55
C LEU A 311 -8.15 15.23 -4.54
N ALA A 312 -9.40 15.55 -4.17
CA ALA A 312 -10.33 16.28 -5.01
C ALA A 312 -9.82 17.69 -5.38
N LYS A 313 -9.08 18.33 -4.46
CA LYS A 313 -8.46 19.64 -4.71
C LYS A 313 -7.30 19.53 -5.70
N ALA A 314 -6.44 18.50 -5.56
CA ALA A 314 -5.26 18.31 -6.40
C ALA A 314 -5.61 17.70 -7.77
N TYR A 315 -6.60 16.82 -7.79
CA TYR A 315 -6.99 16.02 -8.97
C TYR A 315 -8.51 15.97 -9.12
N PRO A 316 -9.16 17.04 -9.63
CA PRO A 316 -10.61 17.08 -9.81
C PRO A 316 -11.13 15.92 -10.65
N GLY A 317 -12.18 15.24 -10.17
CA GLY A 317 -12.80 14.09 -10.83
C GLY A 317 -12.06 12.75 -10.66
N VAL A 318 -11.09 12.68 -9.74
CA VAL A 318 -10.45 11.43 -9.29
C VAL A 318 -11.06 11.02 -7.96
N SER A 319 -11.49 9.76 -7.86
CA SER A 319 -12.06 9.18 -6.64
C SER A 319 -10.97 8.57 -5.76
N LEU A 320 -11.10 8.70 -4.43
CA LEU A 320 -10.21 8.03 -3.50
C LEU A 320 -10.37 6.51 -3.63
N ASN A 321 -9.26 5.79 -3.67
CA ASN A 321 -9.23 4.33 -3.76
C ASN A 321 -8.05 3.74 -2.96
N THR A 322 -7.94 2.43 -2.96
CA THR A 322 -6.90 1.64 -2.29
C THR A 322 -5.49 2.17 -2.58
N ASN A 323 -5.19 2.52 -3.83
CA ASN A 323 -3.84 2.91 -4.27
C ASN A 323 -3.39 4.22 -3.61
N HIS A 324 -4.27 5.20 -3.54
CA HIS A 324 -4.04 6.47 -2.87
C HIS A 324 -3.85 6.27 -1.36
N VAL A 325 -4.78 5.53 -0.74
CA VAL A 325 -4.89 5.37 0.71
C VAL A 325 -3.66 4.66 1.28
N TYR A 326 -3.33 3.49 0.76
CA TYR A 326 -2.23 2.70 1.34
C TYR A 326 -0.86 3.27 1.03
N THR A 327 -0.73 4.03 -0.08
CA THR A 327 0.51 4.77 -0.36
C THR A 327 0.66 5.94 0.61
N PHE A 328 -0.42 6.69 0.87
CA PHE A 328 -0.44 7.72 1.91
C PHE A 328 -0.12 7.13 3.29
N GLU A 329 -0.75 6.02 3.70
CA GLU A 329 -0.52 5.42 5.00
C GLU A 329 0.92 4.90 5.18
N ALA A 330 1.55 4.39 4.12
CA ALA A 330 2.97 4.00 4.17
C ALA A 330 3.87 5.22 4.45
N LEU A 331 3.57 6.36 3.86
CA LEU A 331 4.27 7.63 4.12
C LEU A 331 3.90 8.22 5.49
N LEU A 332 2.67 8.03 5.96
CA LEU A 332 2.24 8.37 7.32
C LEU A 332 3.07 7.61 8.37
N VAL A 333 3.26 6.30 8.15
CA VAL A 333 4.14 5.46 8.99
C VAL A 333 5.58 5.98 8.98
N ALA A 334 6.11 6.35 7.81
CA ALA A 334 7.46 6.91 7.70
C ALA A 334 7.61 8.23 8.48
N ALA A 335 6.64 9.15 8.35
CA ALA A 335 6.66 10.44 9.04
C ALA A 335 6.49 10.31 10.56
N ASP A 336 5.59 9.42 11.01
CA ASP A 336 5.38 9.13 12.43
C ASP A 336 6.63 8.48 13.05
N ALA A 337 7.19 7.49 12.38
CA ALA A 337 8.43 6.84 12.83
C ALA A 337 9.59 7.83 12.91
N TYR A 338 9.74 8.70 11.91
CA TYR A 338 10.77 9.74 11.92
C TYR A 338 10.60 10.72 13.09
N LYS A 339 9.36 11.17 13.34
CA LYS A 339 9.05 12.05 14.49
C LYS A 339 9.44 11.39 15.82
N ARG A 340 9.11 10.10 16.00
CA ARG A 340 9.41 9.35 17.22
C ARG A 340 10.89 9.01 17.37
N ALA A 341 11.56 8.64 16.29
CA ALA A 341 12.99 8.32 16.28
C ALA A 341 13.85 9.56 16.55
N GLY A 342 13.41 10.77 16.14
CA GLY A 342 14.21 11.99 16.19
C GLY A 342 15.52 11.91 15.40
N SER A 343 15.64 10.95 14.47
CA SER A 343 16.86 10.59 13.75
C SER A 343 16.52 10.03 12.38
N THR A 344 17.41 10.25 11.41
CA THR A 344 17.35 9.64 10.09
C THR A 344 18.17 8.36 9.98
N ASN A 345 18.74 7.88 11.09
CA ASN A 345 19.47 6.61 11.13
C ASN A 345 18.53 5.44 10.80
N PRO A 346 18.85 4.59 9.81
CA PRO A 346 17.95 3.53 9.35
C PRO A 346 17.55 2.53 10.43
N LYS A 347 18.47 2.17 11.34
CA LYS A 347 18.16 1.27 12.44
C LYS A 347 17.17 1.90 13.43
N ALA A 348 17.38 3.16 13.80
CA ALA A 348 16.47 3.89 14.68
C ALA A 348 15.09 4.05 14.05
N LEU A 349 15.03 4.27 12.73
CA LEU A 349 13.78 4.31 11.97
C LEU A 349 13.09 2.94 11.97
N ALA A 350 13.81 1.84 11.72
CA ALA A 350 13.24 0.49 11.76
C ALA A 350 12.67 0.14 13.14
N ASP A 351 13.39 0.47 14.21
CA ASP A 351 12.93 0.28 15.59
C ASP A 351 11.66 1.11 15.87
N ALA A 352 11.63 2.36 15.40
CA ALA A 352 10.46 3.22 15.51
C ALA A 352 9.26 2.71 14.69
N ILE A 353 9.47 2.19 13.47
CA ILE A 353 8.41 1.59 12.67
C ILE A 353 7.85 0.35 13.37
N ARG A 354 8.70 -0.50 13.92
CA ARG A 354 8.27 -1.70 14.67
C ARG A 354 7.37 -1.35 15.86
N ALA A 355 7.62 -0.22 16.50
CA ALA A 355 6.83 0.31 17.63
C ALA A 355 5.65 1.19 17.19
N THR A 356 5.26 1.15 15.90
CA THR A 356 4.13 1.96 15.40
C THR A 356 2.81 1.58 16.09
N ASN A 357 2.06 2.60 16.50
CA ASN A 357 0.68 2.49 16.99
C ASN A 357 -0.10 3.74 16.56
N ILE A 358 -0.52 3.77 15.30
CA ILE A 358 -1.28 4.87 14.71
C ILE A 358 -2.76 4.50 14.72
N THR A 359 -3.55 5.19 15.53
CA THR A 359 -5.00 5.01 15.62
C THR A 359 -5.77 5.93 14.68
N ASN A 360 -5.20 7.09 14.32
CA ASN A 360 -5.76 8.00 13.33
C ASN A 360 -5.27 7.59 11.92
N ASN A 361 -5.96 6.63 11.34
CA ASN A 361 -5.65 6.03 10.04
C ASN A 361 -6.86 6.10 9.10
N VAL A 362 -6.66 5.78 7.82
CA VAL A 362 -7.67 5.81 6.74
C VAL A 362 -8.24 4.43 6.46
N SER A 363 -7.39 3.41 6.46
CA SER A 363 -7.79 2.02 6.20
C SER A 363 -8.74 1.48 7.26
N PRO A 364 -9.62 0.50 6.90
CA PRO A 364 -10.49 -0.17 7.88
C PRO A 364 -9.66 -0.90 8.95
N GLY A 365 -10.25 -1.05 10.13
CA GLY A 365 -9.61 -1.68 11.28
C GLY A 365 -9.17 -0.67 12.35
N PRO A 366 -8.59 -1.15 13.46
CA PRO A 366 -8.35 -0.36 14.66
C PRO A 366 -7.14 0.60 14.57
N GLY A 367 -6.33 0.47 13.52
CA GLY A 367 -5.14 1.30 13.35
C GLY A 367 -3.99 0.56 12.66
N ILE A 368 -2.82 1.23 12.63
CA ILE A 368 -1.60 0.68 12.05
C ILE A 368 -0.67 0.24 13.17
N THR A 369 -0.40 -1.07 13.24
CA THR A 369 0.57 -1.70 14.13
C THR A 369 1.30 -2.79 13.36
N PHE A 370 2.49 -3.17 13.80
CA PHE A 370 3.24 -4.26 13.18
C PHE A 370 3.52 -5.36 14.18
N ASN A 371 3.24 -6.60 13.79
CA ASN A 371 3.62 -7.78 14.58
C ASN A 371 5.13 -8.09 14.46
N ALA A 372 5.60 -9.16 15.09
CA ALA A 372 7.01 -9.56 15.07
C ALA A 372 7.59 -9.79 13.66
N LYS A 373 6.74 -10.11 12.67
CA LYS A 373 7.12 -10.30 11.26
C LYS A 373 7.12 -8.98 10.46
N GLY A 374 6.84 -7.83 11.08
CA GLY A 374 6.67 -6.57 10.37
C GLY A 374 5.36 -6.47 9.59
N GLN A 375 4.36 -7.29 9.88
CA GLN A 375 3.05 -7.32 9.23
C GLN A 375 2.01 -6.58 10.06
N ASN A 376 1.25 -5.66 9.45
CA ASN A 376 0.00 -5.20 10.04
C ASN A 376 -1.06 -6.28 9.81
N ASP A 377 -1.43 -6.99 10.86
CA ASP A 377 -2.36 -8.11 10.84
C ASP A 377 -3.78 -7.76 11.33
N LYS A 378 -4.04 -6.47 11.57
CA LYS A 378 -5.34 -5.96 12.07
C LYS A 378 -6.21 -5.32 11.00
N MET A 379 -5.77 -5.33 9.76
CA MET A 379 -6.47 -4.72 8.65
C MET A 379 -7.72 -5.49 8.28
N LYS A 380 -8.71 -4.75 7.75
CA LYS A 380 -10.00 -5.30 7.31
C LYS A 380 -10.29 -4.90 5.87
N ASN A 381 -11.05 -5.75 5.18
CA ASN A 381 -11.53 -5.48 3.83
C ASN A 381 -12.96 -4.97 3.83
N SER A 382 -13.35 -4.34 2.72
CA SER A 382 -14.74 -4.03 2.40
C SER A 382 -15.17 -4.72 1.12
N ALA A 383 -16.47 -4.87 0.93
CA ALA A 383 -17.06 -5.20 -0.35
C ALA A 383 -17.58 -3.92 -1.00
N ILE A 384 -17.15 -3.68 -2.23
CA ILE A 384 -17.48 -2.50 -3.02
C ILE A 384 -18.22 -2.93 -4.26
N GLN A 385 -19.22 -2.19 -4.66
CA GLN A 385 -19.96 -2.41 -5.90
C GLN A 385 -19.93 -1.18 -6.79
N ASN A 386 -19.71 -1.40 -8.09
CA ASN A 386 -19.79 -0.35 -9.09
C ASN A 386 -21.27 -0.11 -9.45
N ARG A 387 -21.72 1.14 -9.37
CA ARG A 387 -23.11 1.53 -9.64
C ARG A 387 -23.18 2.88 -10.32
N ALA A 388 -23.68 2.90 -11.55
CA ALA A 388 -23.86 4.14 -12.31
C ALA A 388 -22.59 5.01 -12.30
N GLY A 389 -21.42 4.41 -12.52
CA GLY A 389 -20.12 5.08 -12.51
C GLY A 389 -19.62 5.54 -11.13
N LYS A 390 -20.20 5.04 -10.04
CA LYS A 390 -19.80 5.32 -8.66
C LYS A 390 -19.48 4.04 -7.91
N LEU A 391 -18.56 4.14 -6.96
CA LEU A 391 -18.20 3.07 -6.04
C LEU A 391 -18.99 3.23 -4.75
N VAL A 392 -19.69 2.19 -4.32
CA VAL A 392 -20.42 2.15 -3.06
C VAL A 392 -19.95 0.97 -2.22
N THR A 393 -19.86 1.17 -0.90
CA THR A 393 -19.55 0.11 0.05
C THR A 393 -20.83 -0.62 0.42
N VAL A 394 -20.85 -1.95 0.25
CA VAL A 394 -22.04 -2.80 0.48
C VAL A 394 -21.87 -3.80 1.62
N ALA A 395 -20.63 -4.08 2.03
CA ALA A 395 -20.29 -4.88 3.23
C ALA A 395 -18.92 -4.45 3.81
N PRO A 396 -18.62 -4.72 5.09
CA PRO A 396 -19.55 -5.24 6.10
C PRO A 396 -20.66 -4.21 6.42
N LYS A 397 -21.76 -4.66 7.01
CA LYS A 397 -22.93 -3.81 7.34
C LYS A 397 -22.56 -2.52 8.09
N VAL A 398 -21.57 -2.58 8.96
CA VAL A 398 -21.11 -1.42 9.75
C VAL A 398 -20.44 -0.31 8.92
N ALA A 399 -19.91 -0.64 7.75
CA ALA A 399 -19.26 0.29 6.82
C ALA A 399 -20.10 0.55 5.56
N ALA A 400 -21.20 -0.20 5.37
CA ALA A 400 -22.04 -0.09 4.18
C ALA A 400 -22.73 1.29 4.09
N ASN A 401 -22.67 1.90 2.91
CA ASN A 401 -23.37 3.13 2.56
C ASN A 401 -24.45 2.91 1.48
N ALA A 402 -24.60 1.68 0.99
CA ALA A 402 -25.63 1.28 0.04
C ALA A 402 -26.02 -0.20 0.24
N LYS A 403 -27.23 -0.59 -0.21
CA LYS A 403 -27.63 -1.98 -0.29
C LYS A 403 -26.99 -2.62 -1.54
N VAL A 404 -26.63 -3.90 -1.49
CA VAL A 404 -26.12 -4.63 -2.66
C VAL A 404 -27.22 -4.74 -3.75
N GLU A 405 -26.83 -4.54 -5.02
CA GLU A 405 -27.65 -4.93 -6.17
C GLU A 405 -27.26 -6.34 -6.61
N TRP A 406 -28.24 -7.26 -6.50
CA TRP A 406 -28.01 -8.69 -6.72
C TRP A 406 -29.23 -9.37 -7.36
N PRO A 407 -29.09 -10.34 -8.24
CA PRO A 407 -27.86 -10.76 -8.91
C PRO A 407 -27.34 -9.70 -9.90
N LEU A 408 -26.13 -9.94 -10.45
CA LEU A 408 -25.57 -9.09 -11.50
C LEU A 408 -26.49 -9.04 -12.72
N LYS A 409 -26.89 -7.84 -13.14
CA LYS A 409 -27.72 -7.70 -14.34
C LYS A 409 -26.96 -8.16 -15.58
N PRO A 410 -27.61 -8.88 -16.51
CA PRO A 410 -27.01 -9.21 -17.81
C PRO A 410 -26.52 -7.94 -18.55
N TYR A 411 -25.46 -8.05 -19.33
CA TYR A 411 -24.85 -6.89 -20.00
C TYR A 411 -25.79 -6.16 -20.94
N ASP A 412 -26.69 -6.86 -21.63
CA ASP A 412 -27.73 -6.31 -22.49
C ASP A 412 -28.83 -5.53 -21.74
N LYS A 413 -28.90 -5.71 -20.42
CA LYS A 413 -29.85 -5.02 -19.52
C LYS A 413 -29.21 -3.93 -18.68
N ARG A 414 -27.93 -3.58 -18.91
CA ARG A 414 -27.23 -2.49 -18.23
C ARG A 414 -27.29 -1.18 -18.99
N ALA A 415 -28.03 -1.13 -20.09
CA ALA A 415 -28.19 0.02 -20.97
C ALA A 415 -29.03 1.14 -20.33
#